data_ab27a1208339a3fc4e634a038ff2567d
#
_entry.id   ab27a1208339a3fc4e634a038ff2567d
#
_cell.length_a   1.000
_cell.length_b   1.000
_cell.length_c   1.000
_cell.angle_alpha   90.00
_cell.angle_beta   90.00
_cell.angle_gamma   90.00
#
_symmetry.space_group_name_H-M   'P 1'
#
loop_
_entity.id
_entity.type
_entity.pdbx_description
1 polymer ?
#
loop_
_entity_poly.entity_id
_entity_poly.type
_entity_poly.pdbx_seq_one_letter_code
_entity_poly.pdbx_strand_id
1 'polypeptide(L)'
;VLPDVETMKTLAIGWILRLFIVNCAALLIFFGAFELRLYIMRAQGNRFKYNGKWPSEQKSKAFFFENQNIDNMLRTFGTGMPIWTAIEVAILYAYANGYVPWLTFAEDPVYLFCLALVVPIIHETHFFLLHRTIHWGPLY
;
A
#
# COMPACT_ATOMS: atom_id res chain seq x y z
N VAL A 1 12.47 -9.08 9.40
CA VAL A 1 12.04 -7.74 9.84
C VAL A 1 10.77 -7.80 10.70
N LEU A 2 10.01 -8.90 10.59
CA LEU A 2 8.84 -9.12 11.45
C LEU A 2 9.28 -9.34 12.91
N PRO A 3 8.50 -8.84 13.89
CA PRO A 3 8.74 -9.11 15.30
C PRO A 3 8.55 -10.61 15.62
N ASP A 4 9.08 -11.05 16.76
CA ASP A 4 8.82 -12.40 17.27
C ASP A 4 7.33 -12.59 17.59
N VAL A 5 6.85 -13.83 17.45
CA VAL A 5 5.44 -14.19 17.70
C VAL A 5 5.00 -13.74 19.10
N GLU A 6 5.84 -13.94 20.13
CA GLU A 6 5.53 -13.51 21.50
C GLU A 6 5.33 -11.99 21.61
N THR A 7 6.14 -11.21 20.90
CA THR A 7 6.01 -9.74 20.87
C THR A 7 4.70 -9.30 20.22
N MET A 8 4.24 -10.03 19.19
CA MET A 8 3.02 -9.70 18.45
C MET A 8 1.73 -10.09 19.19
N LYS A 9 1.80 -10.88 20.27
CA LYS A 9 0.64 -11.23 21.12
C LYS A 9 0.03 -10.05 21.84
N THR A 10 0.77 -8.96 21.98
CA THR A 10 0.29 -7.72 22.61
C THR A 10 0.43 -6.54 21.67
N LEU A 11 -0.51 -5.60 21.72
CA LEU A 11 -0.47 -4.38 20.90
C LEU A 11 0.47 -3.34 21.52
N ALA A 12 1.77 -3.66 21.59
CA ALA A 12 2.77 -2.75 22.11
C ALA A 12 3.23 -1.75 21.04
N ILE A 13 3.24 -0.46 21.37
CA ILE A 13 3.57 0.63 20.44
C ILE A 13 4.97 0.48 19.81
N GLY A 14 5.91 -0.14 20.52
CA GLY A 14 7.29 -0.27 20.04
C GLY A 14 7.43 -1.05 18.72
N TRP A 15 6.83 -2.23 18.64
CA TRP A 15 6.90 -3.02 17.40
C TRP A 15 5.98 -2.46 16.30
N ILE A 16 4.83 -1.88 16.69
CA ILE A 16 3.90 -1.23 15.74
C ILE A 16 4.58 -0.05 15.05
N LEU A 17 5.24 0.80 15.83
CA LEU A 17 5.98 1.94 15.28
C LEU A 17 7.15 1.49 14.41
N ARG A 18 7.88 0.44 14.82
CA ARG A 18 8.96 -0.14 14.00
C ARG A 18 8.43 -0.65 12.67
N LEU A 19 7.30 -1.36 12.66
CA LEU A 19 6.66 -1.85 11.45
C LEU A 19 6.24 -0.69 10.54
N PHE A 20 5.61 0.33 11.10
CA PHE A 20 5.23 1.55 10.37
C PHE A 20 6.45 2.23 9.72
N ILE A 21 7.54 2.40 10.46
CA ILE A 21 8.77 3.01 9.92
C ILE A 21 9.35 2.17 8.78
N VAL A 22 9.39 0.85 8.93
CA VAL A 22 9.89 -0.06 7.89
C VAL A 22 9.03 0.01 6.64
N ASN A 23 7.71 0.00 6.78
CA ASN A 23 6.77 0.13 5.67
C ASN A 23 6.94 1.47 4.94
N CYS A 24 7.02 2.56 5.68
CA CYS A 24 7.28 3.88 5.12
C CYS A 24 8.62 3.94 4.39
N ALA A 25 9.68 3.38 4.98
CA ALA A 25 11.01 3.35 4.37
C ALA A 25 11.03 2.51 3.08
N ALA A 26 10.43 1.33 3.09
CA ALA A 26 10.34 0.45 1.93
C ALA A 26 9.60 1.13 0.77
N LEU A 27 8.45 1.75 1.06
CA LEU A 27 7.67 2.50 0.08
C LEU A 27 8.46 3.69 -0.47
N LEU A 28 9.09 4.47 0.43
CA LEU A 28 9.87 5.64 0.04
C LEU A 28 11.07 5.28 -0.84
N ILE A 29 11.80 4.21 -0.50
CA ILE A 29 12.95 3.75 -1.29
C ILE A 29 12.47 3.25 -2.66
N PHE A 30 11.48 2.36 -2.68
CA PHE A 30 11.03 1.73 -3.93
C PHE A 30 10.36 2.75 -4.86
N PHE A 31 9.26 3.37 -4.41
CA PHE A 31 8.52 4.32 -5.24
C PHE A 31 9.23 5.66 -5.40
N GLY A 32 9.97 6.11 -4.37
CA GLY A 32 10.77 7.32 -4.43
C GLY A 32 11.88 7.24 -5.48
N ALA A 33 12.49 6.06 -5.68
CA ALA A 33 13.47 5.87 -6.75
C ALA A 33 12.83 6.03 -8.14
N PHE A 34 11.62 5.48 -8.36
CA PHE A 34 10.87 5.68 -9.61
C PHE A 34 10.45 7.14 -9.78
N GLU A 35 9.92 7.77 -8.74
CA GLU A 35 9.52 9.18 -8.77
C GLU A 35 10.71 10.07 -9.13
N LEU A 36 11.85 9.89 -8.46
CA LEU A 36 13.07 10.61 -8.73
C LEU A 36 13.50 10.44 -10.19
N ARG A 37 13.61 9.20 -10.67
CA ARG A 37 14.13 8.91 -12.01
C ARG A 37 13.16 9.33 -13.11
N LEU A 38 11.87 9.02 -12.97
CA LEU A 38 10.91 9.16 -14.06
C LEU A 38 10.21 10.52 -14.08
N TYR A 39 9.94 11.10 -12.91
CA TYR A 39 9.16 12.34 -12.81
C TYR A 39 9.99 13.57 -12.46
N ILE A 40 10.97 13.46 -11.57
CA ILE A 40 11.84 14.59 -11.21
C ILE A 40 12.94 14.74 -12.24
N MET A 41 13.74 13.68 -12.50
CA MET A 41 14.83 13.71 -13.47
C MET A 41 14.33 13.61 -14.92
N ARG A 42 13.08 13.18 -15.14
CA ARG A 42 12.46 13.01 -16.47
C ARG A 42 13.31 12.16 -17.43
N ALA A 43 13.98 11.12 -16.92
CA ALA A 43 14.97 10.33 -17.65
C ALA A 43 14.45 9.72 -18.98
N GLN A 44 13.14 9.49 -19.08
CA GLN A 44 12.49 8.95 -20.29
C GLN A 44 11.66 10.01 -21.06
N GLY A 45 11.61 11.25 -20.58
CA GLY A 45 10.72 12.27 -21.12
C GLY A 45 9.26 11.78 -21.19
N ASN A 46 8.59 12.01 -22.31
CA ASN A 46 7.21 11.56 -22.53
C ASN A 46 7.09 10.23 -23.30
N ARG A 47 8.21 9.56 -23.61
CA ARG A 47 8.25 8.41 -24.54
C ARG A 47 7.33 7.26 -24.13
N PHE A 48 7.21 6.98 -22.83
CA PHE A 48 6.40 5.87 -22.29
C PHE A 48 5.26 6.34 -21.38
N LYS A 49 4.97 7.65 -21.36
CA LYS A 49 3.87 8.20 -20.57
C LYS A 49 2.56 8.11 -21.35
N TYR A 50 1.54 7.53 -20.72
CA TYR A 50 0.17 7.58 -21.23
C TYR A 50 -0.38 9.01 -21.22
N ASN A 51 -0.14 9.77 -20.15
CA ASN A 51 -0.51 11.17 -20.04
C ASN A 51 0.75 12.04 -20.11
N GLY A 52 0.82 12.93 -21.11
CA GLY A 52 1.95 13.83 -21.29
C GLY A 52 2.12 14.91 -20.23
N LYS A 53 1.10 15.14 -19.39
CA LYS A 53 1.15 16.15 -18.31
C LYS A 53 2.05 15.69 -17.16
N TRP A 54 2.75 16.63 -16.54
CA TRP A 54 3.59 16.38 -15.39
C TRP A 54 2.87 16.79 -14.10
N PRO A 55 2.76 15.93 -13.08
CA PRO A 55 2.07 16.27 -11.82
C PRO A 55 2.62 17.51 -11.14
N SER A 56 3.95 17.73 -11.20
CA SER A 56 4.60 18.92 -10.64
C SER A 56 4.19 20.25 -11.30
N GLU A 57 3.67 20.20 -12.52
CA GLU A 57 3.26 21.37 -13.31
C GLU A 57 1.76 21.63 -13.20
N GLN A 58 0.99 20.69 -12.63
CA GLN A 58 -0.46 20.81 -12.45
C GLN A 58 -0.76 21.53 -11.14
N LYS A 59 -1.05 22.82 -11.22
CA LYS A 59 -1.53 23.61 -10.09
C LYS A 59 -3.05 23.52 -10.01
N SER A 60 -3.58 23.17 -8.84
CA SER A 60 -5.02 23.19 -8.58
C SER A 60 -5.27 23.48 -7.11
N LYS A 61 -6.28 24.28 -6.82
CA LYS A 61 -6.75 24.56 -5.44
C LYS A 61 -7.30 23.31 -4.73
N ALA A 62 -7.56 22.23 -5.48
CA ALA A 62 -7.98 20.95 -4.91
C ALA A 62 -6.81 20.17 -4.23
N PHE A 63 -5.56 20.54 -4.49
CA PHE A 63 -4.38 19.89 -3.92
C PHE A 63 -3.82 20.69 -2.74
N PHE A 64 -3.27 20.00 -1.75
CA PHE A 64 -2.50 20.65 -0.69
C PHE A 64 -1.35 21.46 -1.30
N PHE A 65 -1.21 22.69 -0.87
CA PHE A 65 -0.23 23.66 -1.40
C PHE A 65 -0.30 23.84 -2.93
N GLU A 66 -1.46 23.62 -3.53
CA GLU A 66 -1.67 23.66 -4.99
C GLU A 66 -0.70 22.76 -5.79
N ASN A 67 -0.16 21.72 -5.15
CA ASN A 67 0.84 20.83 -5.72
C ASN A 67 0.42 19.37 -5.58
N GLN A 68 0.19 18.71 -6.72
CA GLN A 68 -0.27 17.33 -6.76
C GLN A 68 0.71 16.35 -6.12
N ASN A 69 2.02 16.53 -6.28
CA ASN A 69 3.01 15.63 -5.69
C ASN A 69 3.01 15.72 -4.17
N ILE A 70 2.91 16.95 -3.62
CA ILE A 70 2.83 17.14 -2.17
C ILE A 70 1.53 16.55 -1.63
N ASP A 71 0.40 16.77 -2.30
CA ASP A 71 -0.89 16.20 -1.92
C ASP A 71 -0.83 14.66 -1.88
N ASN A 72 -0.28 14.05 -2.93
CA ASN A 72 -0.10 12.59 -3.00
C ASN A 72 0.78 12.07 -1.86
N MET A 73 1.91 12.72 -1.58
CA MET A 73 2.79 12.32 -0.47
C MET A 73 2.10 12.44 0.89
N LEU A 74 1.42 13.56 1.15
CA LEU A 74 0.71 13.77 2.41
C LEU A 74 -0.40 12.74 2.61
N ARG A 75 -1.18 12.42 1.58
CA ARG A 75 -2.21 11.38 1.64
C ARG A 75 -1.61 9.99 1.81
N THR A 76 -0.54 9.68 1.09
CA THR A 76 0.13 8.38 1.19
C THR A 76 0.67 8.15 2.60
N PHE A 77 1.48 9.05 3.13
CA PHE A 77 2.12 8.87 4.43
C PHE A 77 1.23 9.24 5.62
N GLY A 78 0.31 10.21 5.46
CA GLY A 78 -0.59 10.65 6.53
C GLY A 78 -1.85 9.81 6.68
N THR A 79 -2.29 9.13 5.64
CA THR A 79 -3.53 8.33 5.67
C THR A 79 -3.30 6.90 5.19
N GLY A 80 -2.73 6.72 4.01
CA GLY A 80 -2.57 5.40 3.40
C GLY A 80 -1.69 4.46 4.24
N MET A 81 -0.50 4.91 4.61
CA MET A 81 0.45 4.09 5.38
C MET A 81 -0.03 3.77 6.80
N PRO A 82 -0.63 4.69 7.57
CA PRO A 82 -1.25 4.33 8.85
C PRO A 82 -2.34 3.28 8.72
N ILE A 83 -3.25 3.40 7.74
CA ILE A 83 -4.31 2.40 7.51
C ILE A 83 -3.72 1.05 7.11
N TRP A 84 -2.77 1.03 6.17
CA TRP A 84 -2.07 -0.18 5.76
C TRP A 84 -1.41 -0.89 6.95
N THR A 85 -0.64 -0.15 7.72
CA THR A 85 0.05 -0.69 8.90
C THR A 85 -0.94 -1.16 9.97
N ALA A 86 -2.06 -0.48 10.18
CA ALA A 86 -3.08 -0.91 11.11
C ALA A 86 -3.71 -2.27 10.71
N ILE A 87 -3.98 -2.46 9.42
CA ILE A 87 -4.47 -3.76 8.90
C ILE A 87 -3.40 -4.84 9.09
N GLU A 88 -2.15 -4.57 8.76
CA GLU A 88 -1.04 -5.50 8.94
C GLU A 88 -0.85 -5.88 10.41
N VAL A 89 -0.88 -4.91 11.33
CA VAL A 89 -0.84 -5.15 12.78
C VAL A 89 -2.00 -6.03 13.23
N ALA A 90 -3.22 -5.78 12.76
CA ALA A 90 -4.39 -6.60 13.11
C ALA A 90 -4.22 -8.06 12.64
N ILE A 91 -3.70 -8.26 11.44
CA ILE A 91 -3.43 -9.61 10.89
C ILE A 91 -2.34 -10.32 11.71
N LEU A 92 -1.21 -9.66 11.97
CA LEU A 92 -0.10 -10.22 12.73
C LEU A 92 -0.51 -10.56 14.17
N TYR A 93 -1.29 -9.69 14.80
CA TYR A 93 -1.86 -9.94 16.12
C TYR A 93 -2.80 -11.16 16.12
N ALA A 94 -3.66 -11.29 15.10
CA ALA A 94 -4.56 -12.41 14.96
C ALA A 94 -3.81 -13.75 14.79
N TYR A 95 -2.75 -13.77 13.99
CA TYR A 95 -1.87 -14.92 13.85
C TYR A 95 -1.15 -15.26 15.15
N ALA A 96 -0.57 -14.28 15.84
CA ALA A 96 0.18 -14.52 17.06
C ALA A 96 -0.69 -15.07 18.20
N ASN A 97 -1.98 -14.72 18.22
CA ASN A 97 -2.95 -15.19 19.22
C ASN A 97 -3.74 -16.44 18.79
N GLY A 98 -3.43 -17.02 17.61
CA GLY A 98 -4.09 -18.23 17.13
C GLY A 98 -5.52 -18.05 16.63
N TYR A 99 -5.95 -16.82 16.35
CA TYR A 99 -7.29 -16.55 15.78
C TYR A 99 -7.37 -16.94 14.30
N VAL A 100 -6.24 -17.01 13.61
CA VAL A 100 -6.10 -17.51 12.25
C VAL A 100 -4.91 -18.45 12.17
N PRO A 101 -4.96 -19.51 11.31
CA PRO A 101 -3.89 -20.47 11.19
C PRO A 101 -2.63 -19.80 10.60
N TRP A 102 -1.48 -20.17 11.16
CA TRP A 102 -0.18 -19.80 10.58
C TRP A 102 0.18 -20.84 9.53
N LEU A 103 0.07 -20.47 8.27
CA LEU A 103 0.40 -21.36 7.16
C LEU A 103 1.84 -21.15 6.72
N THR A 104 2.56 -22.23 6.51
CA THR A 104 3.93 -22.20 6.00
C THR A 104 4.02 -22.93 4.66
N PHE A 105 4.93 -22.50 3.80
CA PHE A 105 5.12 -23.16 2.51
C PHE A 105 5.63 -24.60 2.65
N ALA A 106 6.28 -24.93 3.77
CA ALA A 106 6.76 -26.28 4.06
C ALA A 106 5.61 -27.25 4.39
N GLU A 107 4.55 -26.77 5.04
CA GLU A 107 3.41 -27.59 5.50
C GLU A 107 2.28 -27.62 4.47
N ASP A 108 1.99 -26.45 3.86
CA ASP A 108 0.83 -26.27 2.97
C ASP A 108 1.21 -25.70 1.58
N PRO A 109 2.17 -26.28 0.84
CA PRO A 109 2.68 -25.69 -0.41
C PRO A 109 1.61 -25.57 -1.50
N VAL A 110 0.75 -26.59 -1.64
CA VAL A 110 -0.32 -26.58 -2.66
C VAL A 110 -1.37 -25.54 -2.34
N TYR A 111 -1.78 -25.43 -1.08
CA TYR A 111 -2.74 -24.43 -0.65
C TYR A 111 -2.22 -23.00 -0.90
N LEU A 112 -0.98 -22.72 -0.49
CA LEU A 112 -0.37 -21.39 -0.69
C LEU A 112 -0.17 -21.08 -2.18
N PHE A 113 0.18 -22.07 -3.00
CA PHE A 113 0.25 -21.91 -4.45
C PHE A 113 -1.12 -21.57 -5.06
N CYS A 114 -2.16 -22.31 -4.70
CA CYS A 114 -3.52 -22.02 -5.15
C CYS A 114 -3.98 -20.64 -4.67
N LEU A 115 -3.67 -20.27 -3.43
CA LEU A 115 -4.01 -18.96 -2.88
C LEU A 115 -3.31 -17.84 -3.65
N ALA A 116 -2.04 -18.00 -3.99
CA ALA A 116 -1.30 -17.03 -4.81
C ALA A 116 -1.92 -16.80 -6.20
N LEU A 117 -2.57 -17.81 -6.77
CA LEU A 117 -3.29 -17.67 -8.04
C LEU A 117 -4.69 -17.05 -7.87
N VAL A 118 -5.36 -17.36 -6.77
CA VAL A 118 -6.75 -16.92 -6.52
C VAL A 118 -6.82 -15.50 -5.96
N VAL A 119 -5.87 -15.09 -5.12
CA VAL A 119 -5.86 -13.75 -4.49
C VAL A 119 -5.88 -12.61 -5.52
N PRO A 120 -5.08 -12.61 -6.60
CA PRO A 120 -5.18 -11.58 -7.63
C PRO A 120 -6.57 -11.51 -8.27
N ILE A 121 -7.21 -12.66 -8.53
CA ILE A 121 -8.55 -12.71 -9.14
C ILE A 121 -9.59 -12.11 -8.20
N ILE A 122 -9.53 -12.45 -6.91
CA ILE A 122 -10.42 -11.88 -5.88
C ILE A 122 -10.18 -10.37 -5.78
N HIS A 123 -8.92 -9.94 -5.75
CA HIS A 123 -8.55 -8.53 -5.66
C HIS A 123 -9.10 -7.73 -6.85
N GLU A 124 -8.87 -8.20 -8.08
CA GLU A 124 -9.34 -7.53 -9.29
C GLU A 124 -10.88 -7.49 -9.36
N THR A 125 -11.54 -8.57 -8.98
CA THR A 125 -13.01 -8.62 -8.92
C THR A 125 -13.55 -7.63 -7.90
N HIS A 126 -12.98 -7.60 -6.70
CA HIS A 126 -13.35 -6.65 -5.64
C HIS A 126 -13.09 -5.20 -6.08
N PHE A 127 -11.92 -4.93 -6.65
CA PHE A 127 -11.57 -3.61 -7.18
C PHE A 127 -12.56 -3.17 -8.25
N PHE A 128 -12.88 -4.05 -9.22
CA PHE A 128 -13.84 -3.76 -10.28
C PHE A 128 -15.23 -3.41 -9.71
N LEU A 129 -15.73 -4.20 -8.76
CA LEU A 129 -17.02 -3.98 -8.14
C LEU A 129 -17.06 -2.65 -7.37
N LEU A 130 -16.05 -2.37 -6.55
CA LEU A 130 -15.94 -1.10 -5.83
C LEU A 130 -15.84 0.08 -6.78
N HIS A 131 -14.95 -0.01 -7.79
CA HIS A 131 -14.77 1.05 -8.77
C HIS A 131 -16.07 1.35 -9.53
N ARG A 132 -16.79 0.31 -9.95
CA ARG A 132 -18.08 0.47 -10.61
C ARG A 132 -19.13 1.09 -9.68
N THR A 133 -19.12 0.72 -8.42
CA THR A 133 -20.06 1.23 -7.41
C THR A 133 -19.86 2.72 -7.13
N ILE A 134 -18.62 3.19 -7.02
CA ILE A 134 -18.33 4.62 -6.80
C ILE A 134 -18.69 5.49 -8.01
N HIS A 135 -18.77 4.91 -9.22
CA HIS A 135 -19.24 5.61 -10.43
C HIS A 135 -20.76 5.50 -10.64
N TRP A 136 -21.49 4.90 -9.71
CA TRP A 136 -22.93 4.86 -9.76
C TRP A 136 -23.51 6.24 -9.38
N GLY A 137 -24.36 6.81 -10.26
CA GLY A 137 -24.82 8.20 -10.16
C GLY A 137 -25.31 8.68 -8.79
N PRO A 138 -26.01 7.86 -7.95
CA PRO A 138 -26.42 8.26 -6.60
C PRO A 138 -25.26 8.41 -5.60
N LEU A 139 -24.08 7.82 -5.89
CA LEU A 139 -22.90 7.85 -5.03
C LEU A 139 -21.80 8.79 -5.56
N TYR A 140 -21.99 9.32 -6.77
CA TYR A 140 -21.01 10.19 -7.45
C TYR A 140 -21.49 11.67 -7.36
#